data_710e82bf3afb275c8788e3387f2d829a
#
_entry.id   710e82bf3afb275c8788e3387f2d829a
#
_cell.length_a   1.000
_cell.length_b   1.000
_cell.length_c   1.000
_cell.angle_alpha   90.00
_cell.angle_beta   90.00
_cell.angle_gamma   90.00
#
_symmetry.space_group_name_H-M   'P 1'
#
loop_
_entity.id
_entity.type
_entity.pdbx_description
1 polymer ?
#
loop_
_entity_poly.entity_id
_entity_poly.type
_entity_poly.pdbx_seq_one_letter_code
_entity_poly.pdbx_strand_id
1 'polypeptide(L)'
;MEPTYTYRSTEATVGRKSPNGSINIFWRGAQAKDVNKFMSDFLNIYKQGGTSLIYSNPFLASSIIHLLFLRIHPYTDGNGRTARILHNIKFTEMINKVYSTRLKLSPLNISESILVNKITYVKRIDNIYFDIKHDSNEEINAWFNFILDMVKEQLYRAMNKLEKIDSSFIIEDVPTSNMRLSRLKHR
;
A
#
# COMPACT_ATOMS: atom_id res chain seq x y z
N MET A 1 32.48 9.74 0.01
CA MET A 1 31.57 9.95 1.14
C MET A 1 30.28 9.23 0.84
N GLU A 2 29.95 8.19 1.61
CA GLU A 2 28.63 7.59 1.51
C GLU A 2 27.59 8.60 2.01
N PRO A 3 26.46 8.75 1.33
CA PRO A 3 25.40 9.63 1.78
C PRO A 3 24.85 9.10 3.11
N THR A 4 25.16 9.77 4.20
CA THR A 4 24.54 9.51 5.51
C THR A 4 23.09 9.96 5.46
N TYR A 5 22.18 9.03 5.15
CA TYR A 5 20.74 9.28 5.23
C TYR A 5 20.35 9.35 6.70
N THR A 6 20.18 10.56 7.19
CA THR A 6 19.69 10.79 8.56
C THR A 6 18.18 11.03 8.55
N TYR A 7 17.49 10.51 9.55
CA TYR A 7 16.11 10.88 9.80
C TYR A 7 16.01 12.34 10.22
N ARG A 8 14.84 12.95 10.07
CA ARG A 8 14.62 14.35 10.48
C ARG A 8 14.87 14.53 11.98
N SER A 9 15.42 15.68 12.31
CA SER A 9 15.61 16.16 13.69
C SER A 9 14.62 17.26 14.08
N THR A 10 13.71 17.64 13.16
CA THR A 10 12.69 18.67 13.37
C THR A 10 11.30 18.09 13.35
N GLU A 11 10.35 18.77 13.97
CA GLU A 11 8.93 18.37 13.92
C GLU A 11 8.41 18.40 12.47
N ALA A 12 7.60 17.41 12.13
CA ALA A 12 6.99 17.31 10.81
C ALA A 12 5.47 17.44 10.91
N THR A 13 4.94 18.32 10.07
CA THR A 13 3.51 18.48 9.86
C THR A 13 3.17 18.21 8.41
N VAL A 14 2.10 17.47 8.18
CA VAL A 14 1.54 17.26 6.85
C VAL A 14 0.31 18.12 6.72
N GLY A 15 0.29 18.97 5.71
CA GLY A 15 -0.80 19.91 5.52
C GLY A 15 -0.81 20.51 4.13
N ARG A 16 -1.79 21.39 3.89
CA ARG A 16 -1.92 22.15 2.66
C ARG A 16 -1.84 23.64 2.95
N LYS A 17 -1.00 24.33 2.22
CA LYS A 17 -0.97 25.79 2.25
C LYS A 17 -2.18 26.34 1.51
N SER A 18 -2.95 27.17 2.18
CA SER A 18 -4.08 27.89 1.59
C SER A 18 -3.60 29.14 0.83
N PRO A 19 -4.40 29.68 -0.11
CA PRO A 19 -4.03 30.89 -0.86
C PRO A 19 -3.73 32.10 0.02
N ASN A 20 -4.34 32.19 1.19
CA ASN A 20 -4.12 33.27 2.18
C ASN A 20 -2.85 33.06 3.03
N GLY A 21 -2.03 32.03 2.73
CA GLY A 21 -0.79 31.72 3.44
C GLY A 21 -0.96 30.86 4.70
N SER A 22 -2.18 30.61 5.17
CA SER A 22 -2.42 29.70 6.31
C SER A 22 -2.12 28.25 5.92
N ILE A 23 -1.73 27.42 6.90
CA ILE A 23 -1.47 26.00 6.70
C ILE A 23 -2.58 25.20 7.38
N ASN A 24 -3.38 24.49 6.60
CA ASN A 24 -4.29 23.50 7.12
C ASN A 24 -3.51 22.21 7.39
N ILE A 25 -3.25 21.94 8.66
CA ILE A 25 -2.53 20.73 9.08
C ILE A 25 -3.50 19.58 9.07
N PHE A 26 -3.14 18.50 8.37
CA PHE A 26 -3.90 17.24 8.33
C PHE A 26 -3.49 16.33 9.48
N TRP A 27 -2.19 16.06 9.62
CA TRP A 27 -1.66 15.32 10.76
C TRP A 27 -0.22 15.73 11.08
N ARG A 28 0.25 15.29 12.24
CA ARG A 28 1.64 15.45 12.67
C ARG A 28 2.33 14.10 12.67
N GLY A 29 3.57 14.05 12.19
CA GLY A 29 4.46 12.90 12.34
C GLY A 29 4.79 12.62 13.80
N ALA A 30 5.52 11.54 14.06
CA ALA A 30 6.09 11.29 15.38
C ALA A 30 6.93 12.48 15.87
N GLN A 31 7.07 12.65 17.17
CA GLN A 31 7.96 13.69 17.73
C GLN A 31 9.39 13.45 17.23
N ALA A 32 10.11 14.51 16.88
CA ALA A 32 11.43 14.41 16.28
C ALA A 32 12.40 13.55 17.10
N LYS A 33 12.36 13.68 18.42
CA LYS A 33 13.18 12.89 19.36
C LYS A 33 12.92 11.37 19.33
N ASP A 34 11.71 10.94 18.92
CA ASP A 34 11.28 9.55 18.94
C ASP A 34 11.42 8.86 17.58
N VAL A 35 11.74 9.61 16.51
CA VAL A 35 11.80 9.07 15.14
C VAL A 35 12.78 7.90 15.02
N ASN A 36 13.99 8.03 15.59
CA ASN A 36 15.00 6.96 15.53
C ASN A 36 14.50 5.67 16.19
N LYS A 37 13.86 5.77 17.36
CA LYS A 37 13.28 4.64 18.07
C LYS A 37 12.18 3.99 17.24
N PHE A 38 11.21 4.78 16.77
CA PHE A 38 10.08 4.26 16.00
C PHE A 38 10.52 3.67 14.66
N MET A 39 11.57 4.20 14.03
CA MET A 39 12.13 3.58 12.83
C MET A 39 12.84 2.26 13.11
N SER A 40 13.51 2.11 14.25
CA SER A 40 14.07 0.83 14.69
C SER A 40 12.95 -0.21 14.88
N ASP A 41 11.89 0.16 15.60
CA ASP A 41 10.73 -0.69 15.81
C ASP A 41 10.05 -1.05 14.48
N PHE A 42 9.86 -0.07 13.60
CA PHE A 42 9.32 -0.26 12.24
C PHE A 42 10.14 -1.27 11.43
N LEU A 43 11.47 -1.14 11.42
CA LEU A 43 12.35 -2.06 10.70
C LEU A 43 12.29 -3.48 11.27
N ASN A 44 12.15 -3.63 12.58
CA ASN A 44 11.92 -4.92 13.21
C ASN A 44 10.58 -5.54 12.77
N ILE A 45 9.50 -4.76 12.80
CA ILE A 45 8.19 -5.20 12.31
C ILE A 45 8.27 -5.58 10.82
N TYR A 46 8.93 -4.76 10.00
CA TYR A 46 9.08 -5.02 8.57
C TYR A 46 9.84 -6.34 8.29
N LYS A 47 10.92 -6.61 9.04
CA LYS A 47 11.78 -7.78 8.85
C LYS A 47 11.16 -9.06 9.41
N GLN A 48 10.54 -9.00 10.59
CA GLN A 48 10.02 -10.17 11.29
C GLN A 48 8.86 -10.85 10.55
N GLY A 49 8.23 -10.19 9.63
CA GLY A 49 7.19 -10.60 8.69
C GLY A 49 6.66 -12.00 8.83
N GLY A 50 6.02 -12.38 9.94
CA GLY A 50 5.51 -13.68 9.80
C GLY A 50 4.93 -14.51 10.92
N THR A 51 4.79 -14.06 12.13
CA THR A 51 4.15 -14.89 13.19
C THR A 51 2.73 -14.45 13.55
N SER A 52 2.30 -13.28 13.13
CA SER A 52 0.94 -12.79 13.38
C SER A 52 0.01 -13.09 12.18
N LEU A 53 -1.26 -13.37 12.44
CA LEU A 53 -2.33 -13.51 11.43
C LEU A 53 -2.35 -12.34 10.43
N ILE A 54 -1.97 -11.15 10.87
CA ILE A 54 -1.85 -9.95 10.04
C ILE A 54 -0.83 -10.15 8.92
N TYR A 55 0.30 -10.82 9.23
CA TYR A 55 1.36 -11.06 8.26
C TYR A 55 1.13 -12.30 7.37
N SER A 56 0.06 -13.04 7.59
CA SER A 56 -0.38 -14.07 6.63
C SER A 56 -1.25 -13.50 5.51
N ASN A 57 -1.74 -12.26 5.67
CA ASN A 57 -2.56 -11.56 4.68
C ASN A 57 -1.76 -10.46 3.99
N PRO A 58 -1.46 -10.57 2.67
CA PRO A 58 -0.67 -9.60 1.93
C PRO A 58 -1.22 -8.16 1.99
N PHE A 59 -2.55 -8.02 1.97
CA PHE A 59 -3.21 -6.72 1.99
C PHE A 59 -3.06 -6.04 3.36
N LEU A 60 -3.29 -6.78 4.43
CA LEU A 60 -3.15 -6.24 5.79
C LEU A 60 -1.70 -5.89 6.11
N ALA A 61 -0.76 -6.80 5.81
CA ALA A 61 0.66 -6.58 6.06
C ALA A 61 1.17 -5.33 5.34
N SER A 62 0.90 -5.20 4.04
CA SER A 62 1.35 -4.04 3.26
C SER A 62 0.68 -2.73 3.71
N SER A 63 -0.61 -2.79 4.08
CA SER A 63 -1.36 -1.63 4.59
C SER A 63 -0.83 -1.12 5.92
N ILE A 64 -0.43 -2.02 6.84
CA ILE A 64 0.17 -1.65 8.11
C ILE A 64 1.54 -1.01 7.89
N ILE A 65 2.40 -1.60 7.06
CA ILE A 65 3.71 -1.04 6.74
C ILE A 65 3.57 0.37 6.15
N HIS A 66 2.62 0.56 5.25
CA HIS A 66 2.32 1.87 4.67
C HIS A 66 1.92 2.88 5.75
N LEU A 67 0.95 2.51 6.59
CA LEU A 67 0.42 3.36 7.64
C LEU A 67 1.47 3.74 8.68
N LEU A 68 2.20 2.75 9.21
CA LEU A 68 3.24 2.98 10.22
C LEU A 68 4.32 3.94 9.71
N PHE A 69 4.78 3.75 8.47
CA PHE A 69 5.78 4.63 7.89
C PHE A 69 5.28 6.08 7.75
N LEU A 70 4.03 6.27 7.32
CA LEU A 70 3.43 7.60 7.24
C LEU A 70 3.27 8.24 8.62
N ARG A 71 2.95 7.47 9.63
CA ARG A 71 2.77 7.94 11.01
C ARG A 71 4.10 8.37 11.64
N ILE A 72 5.16 7.62 11.40
CA ILE A 72 6.52 7.99 11.86
C ILE A 72 6.98 9.24 11.12
N HIS A 73 6.75 9.29 9.80
CA HIS A 73 7.14 10.41 8.93
C HIS A 73 8.62 10.74 9.05
N PRO A 74 9.54 9.78 8.79
CA PRO A 74 10.94 9.89 9.21
C PRO A 74 11.76 10.91 8.44
N TYR A 75 11.33 11.36 7.28
CA TYR A 75 12.09 12.29 6.43
C TYR A 75 11.42 13.66 6.35
N THR A 76 12.19 14.67 5.92
CA THR A 76 11.67 16.02 5.68
C THR A 76 10.79 16.09 4.44
N ASP A 77 11.05 15.23 3.44
CA ASP A 77 10.23 15.06 2.22
C ASP A 77 10.26 13.61 1.73
N GLY A 78 9.34 13.27 0.85
CA GLY A 78 9.28 11.96 0.19
C GLY A 78 8.57 10.87 0.98
N ASN A 79 8.12 11.10 2.21
CA ASN A 79 7.51 10.07 3.06
C ASN A 79 6.33 9.37 2.40
N GLY A 80 5.44 10.11 1.73
CA GLY A 80 4.29 9.52 1.02
C GLY A 80 4.71 8.64 -0.17
N ARG A 81 5.75 9.02 -0.90
CA ARG A 81 6.31 8.23 -2.01
C ARG A 81 6.94 6.95 -1.47
N THR A 82 7.77 7.08 -0.45
CA THR A 82 8.43 5.94 0.21
C THR A 82 7.42 4.97 0.81
N ALA A 83 6.38 5.46 1.50
CA ALA A 83 5.32 4.61 2.06
C ALA A 83 4.63 3.76 0.97
N ARG A 84 4.33 4.35 -0.21
CA ARG A 84 3.73 3.61 -1.33
C ARG A 84 4.67 2.56 -1.92
N ILE A 85 5.95 2.88 -2.04
CA ILE A 85 6.98 1.92 -2.48
C ILE A 85 7.08 0.76 -1.50
N LEU A 86 7.17 1.03 -0.20
CA LEU A 86 7.23 0.01 0.85
C LEU A 86 5.96 -0.86 0.85
N HIS A 87 4.78 -0.27 0.65
CA HIS A 87 3.54 -1.03 0.47
C HIS A 87 3.65 -2.02 -0.69
N ASN A 88 4.04 -1.56 -1.86
CA ASN A 88 4.13 -2.40 -3.06
C ASN A 88 5.17 -3.52 -2.91
N ILE A 89 6.33 -3.21 -2.32
CA ILE A 89 7.36 -4.23 -2.05
C ILE A 89 6.81 -5.27 -1.08
N LYS A 90 6.24 -4.83 0.05
CA LYS A 90 5.71 -5.75 1.07
C LYS A 90 4.57 -6.60 0.53
N PHE A 91 3.69 -6.01 -0.24
CA PHE A 91 2.61 -6.73 -0.91
C PHE A 91 3.15 -7.84 -1.82
N THR A 92 4.16 -7.51 -2.67
CA THR A 92 4.78 -8.49 -3.58
C THR A 92 5.48 -9.61 -2.81
N GLU A 93 6.26 -9.28 -1.77
CA GLU A 93 6.90 -10.27 -0.90
C GLU A 93 5.87 -11.25 -0.31
N MET A 94 4.77 -10.71 0.21
CA MET A 94 3.75 -11.51 0.87
C MET A 94 2.93 -12.34 -0.12
N ILE A 95 2.58 -11.82 -1.30
CA ILE A 95 1.92 -12.60 -2.36
C ILE A 95 2.82 -13.76 -2.77
N ASN A 96 4.12 -13.50 -3.01
CA ASN A 96 5.06 -14.55 -3.38
C ASN A 96 5.16 -15.63 -2.30
N LYS A 97 5.17 -15.24 -1.02
CA LYS A 97 5.26 -16.16 0.10
C LYS A 97 3.98 -17.00 0.26
N VAL A 98 2.81 -16.35 0.24
CA VAL A 98 1.52 -17.00 0.54
C VAL A 98 1.06 -17.90 -0.63
N TYR A 99 1.26 -17.45 -1.86
CA TYR A 99 0.77 -18.14 -3.06
C TYR A 99 1.87 -18.82 -3.87
N SER A 100 3.11 -18.89 -3.35
CA SER A 100 4.25 -19.50 -4.04
C SER A 100 4.49 -18.96 -5.44
N THR A 101 4.22 -17.67 -5.65
CA THR A 101 4.45 -16.97 -6.92
C THR A 101 5.88 -16.42 -7.01
N ARG A 102 6.27 -15.91 -8.19
CA ARG A 102 7.59 -15.31 -8.43
C ARG A 102 7.47 -13.94 -9.08
N LEU A 103 6.54 -13.13 -8.60
CA LEU A 103 6.36 -11.78 -9.10
C LEU A 103 7.59 -10.92 -8.79
N LYS A 104 8.08 -10.21 -9.78
CA LYS A 104 9.19 -9.24 -9.63
C LYS A 104 8.71 -7.85 -9.23
N LEU A 105 7.49 -7.52 -9.61
CA LEU A 105 6.85 -6.22 -9.34
C LEU A 105 5.46 -6.43 -8.76
N SER A 106 4.99 -5.46 -8.01
CA SER A 106 3.62 -5.47 -7.52
C SER A 106 2.64 -5.47 -8.69
N PRO A 107 1.66 -6.39 -8.72
CA PRO A 107 0.58 -6.37 -9.71
C PRO A 107 -0.40 -5.19 -9.46
N LEU A 108 -0.29 -4.55 -8.31
CA LEU A 108 -1.14 -3.43 -7.89
C LEU A 108 -0.31 -2.17 -7.72
N ASN A 109 -0.86 -1.04 -8.16
CA ASN A 109 -0.27 0.28 -7.97
C ASN A 109 -1.25 1.19 -7.22
N ILE A 110 -1.16 1.20 -5.89
CA ILE A 110 -2.03 2.03 -5.06
C ILE A 110 -1.85 3.54 -5.27
N SER A 111 -0.77 3.97 -5.92
CA SER A 111 -0.48 5.40 -6.11
C SER A 111 -1.54 6.09 -6.96
N GLU A 112 -2.03 5.43 -8.00
CA GLU A 112 -3.09 5.95 -8.87
C GLU A 112 -4.42 6.09 -8.10
N SER A 113 -4.81 5.04 -7.38
CA SER A 113 -6.04 5.03 -6.59
C SER A 113 -5.99 6.07 -5.45
N ILE A 114 -4.83 6.26 -4.81
CA ILE A 114 -4.63 7.32 -3.80
C ILE A 114 -4.77 8.70 -4.44
N LEU A 115 -4.26 8.91 -5.66
CA LEU A 115 -4.37 10.20 -6.33
C LEU A 115 -5.82 10.58 -6.57
N VAL A 116 -6.63 9.63 -7.03
CA VAL A 116 -8.08 9.82 -7.26
C VAL A 116 -8.83 10.05 -5.94
N ASN A 117 -8.45 9.32 -4.88
CA ASN A 117 -9.13 9.33 -3.59
C ASN A 117 -8.37 10.15 -2.52
N LYS A 118 -7.58 11.15 -2.92
CA LYS A 118 -6.62 11.86 -2.07
C LYS A 118 -7.25 12.44 -0.80
N ILE A 119 -8.43 13.01 -0.88
CA ILE A 119 -9.11 13.63 0.28
C ILE A 119 -9.46 12.56 1.31
N THR A 120 -10.07 11.46 0.87
CA THR A 120 -10.43 10.33 1.73
C THR A 120 -9.18 9.69 2.35
N TYR A 121 -8.13 9.50 1.56
CA TYR A 121 -6.85 8.96 2.03
C TYR A 121 -6.26 9.79 3.17
N VAL A 122 -6.19 11.11 2.98
CA VAL A 122 -5.67 12.03 4.01
C VAL A 122 -6.53 11.96 5.27
N LYS A 123 -7.86 12.01 5.13
CA LYS A 123 -8.80 11.93 6.26
C LYS A 123 -8.67 10.61 7.04
N ARG A 124 -8.48 9.47 6.35
CA ARG A 124 -8.30 8.17 7.01
C ARG A 124 -7.03 8.13 7.85
N ILE A 125 -5.92 8.68 7.35
CA ILE A 125 -4.67 8.73 8.12
C ILE A 125 -4.80 9.66 9.33
N ASP A 126 -5.48 10.79 9.17
CA ASP A 126 -5.70 11.76 10.24
C ASP A 126 -6.56 11.16 11.37
N ASN A 127 -7.65 10.52 11.00
CA ASN A 127 -8.57 9.90 11.96
C ASN A 127 -7.89 8.81 12.81
N ILE A 128 -7.04 7.96 12.21
CA ILE A 128 -6.31 6.92 12.95
C ILE A 128 -5.48 7.49 14.10
N TYR A 129 -4.98 8.72 13.96
CA TYR A 129 -4.26 9.38 15.05
C TYR A 129 -5.12 9.55 16.31
N PHE A 130 -6.38 9.86 16.13
CA PHE A 130 -7.33 9.99 17.25
C PHE A 130 -7.76 8.63 17.79
N ASP A 131 -7.96 7.66 16.89
CA ASP A 131 -8.39 6.31 17.24
C ASP A 131 -7.40 5.61 18.16
N ILE A 132 -6.12 5.60 17.84
CA ILE A 132 -5.07 5.03 18.70
C ILE A 132 -5.08 5.68 20.09
N LYS A 133 -5.39 6.97 20.16
CA LYS A 133 -5.46 7.71 21.43
C LYS A 133 -6.69 7.34 22.26
N HIS A 134 -7.76 6.89 21.62
CA HIS A 134 -9.05 6.56 22.24
C HIS A 134 -9.31 5.05 22.35
N ASP A 135 -8.31 4.20 22.11
CA ASP A 135 -8.43 2.73 22.15
C ASP A 135 -9.55 2.15 21.25
N SER A 136 -9.89 2.85 20.17
CA SER A 136 -10.90 2.42 19.21
C SER A 136 -10.25 1.77 18.00
N ASN A 137 -10.81 0.65 17.51
CA ASN A 137 -10.35 -0.03 16.29
C ASN A 137 -11.14 0.38 15.04
N GLU A 138 -12.09 1.29 15.19
CA GLU A 138 -13.01 1.66 14.11
C GLU A 138 -12.27 2.32 12.95
N GLU A 139 -11.42 3.30 13.23
CA GLU A 139 -10.67 4.02 12.20
C GLU A 139 -9.58 3.16 11.56
N ILE A 140 -8.99 2.23 12.33
CA ILE A 140 -8.05 1.25 11.79
C ILE A 140 -8.76 0.31 10.81
N ASN A 141 -9.94 -0.18 11.15
CA ASN A 141 -10.76 -0.99 10.26
C ASN A 141 -11.20 -0.20 9.01
N ALA A 142 -11.57 1.08 9.20
CA ALA A 142 -11.93 1.97 8.10
C ALA A 142 -10.75 2.22 7.14
N TRP A 143 -9.53 2.29 7.65
CA TRP A 143 -8.30 2.32 6.84
C TRP A 143 -8.13 1.04 6.02
N PHE A 144 -8.23 -0.13 6.65
CA PHE A 144 -8.09 -1.40 5.94
C PHE A 144 -9.14 -1.56 4.84
N ASN A 145 -10.40 -1.23 5.14
CA ASN A 145 -11.48 -1.27 4.14
C ASN A 145 -11.20 -0.32 2.97
N PHE A 146 -10.71 0.88 3.25
CA PHE A 146 -10.33 1.84 2.22
C PHE A 146 -9.23 1.31 1.30
N ILE A 147 -8.17 0.68 1.86
CA ILE A 147 -7.11 0.05 1.06
C ILE A 147 -7.67 -1.12 0.24
N LEU A 148 -8.52 -1.96 0.84
CA LEU A 148 -9.14 -3.09 0.15
C LEU A 148 -10.02 -2.63 -1.03
N ASP A 149 -10.77 -1.55 -0.86
CA ASP A 149 -11.62 -1.01 -1.92
C ASP A 149 -10.79 -0.47 -3.09
N MET A 150 -9.67 0.20 -2.81
CA MET A 150 -8.72 0.63 -3.85
C MET A 150 -8.14 -0.56 -4.61
N VAL A 151 -7.81 -1.65 -3.91
CA VAL A 151 -7.30 -2.88 -4.53
C VAL A 151 -8.36 -3.53 -5.41
N LYS A 152 -9.59 -3.68 -4.90
CA LYS A 152 -10.71 -4.20 -5.68
C LYS A 152 -10.93 -3.41 -6.97
N GLU A 153 -10.93 -2.09 -6.87
CA GLU A 153 -11.10 -1.21 -8.04
C GLU A 153 -10.01 -1.47 -9.09
N GLN A 154 -8.75 -1.61 -8.67
CA GLN A 154 -7.65 -1.92 -9.59
C GLN A 154 -7.79 -3.29 -10.24
N LEU A 155 -8.18 -4.30 -9.48
CA LEU A 155 -8.42 -5.64 -10.02
C LEU A 155 -9.55 -5.63 -11.06
N TYR A 156 -10.68 -4.98 -10.78
CA TYR A 156 -11.77 -4.83 -11.75
C TYR A 156 -11.32 -4.12 -13.03
N ARG A 157 -10.53 -3.04 -12.89
CA ARG A 157 -9.97 -2.34 -14.06
C ARG A 157 -9.03 -3.23 -14.88
N ALA A 158 -8.21 -4.04 -14.21
CA ALA A 158 -7.31 -4.99 -14.86
C ALA A 158 -8.09 -6.10 -15.60
N MET A 159 -9.10 -6.68 -14.95
CA MET A 159 -9.98 -7.69 -15.56
C MET A 159 -10.69 -7.14 -16.80
N ASN A 160 -11.32 -5.97 -16.70
CA ASN A 160 -11.98 -5.33 -17.83
C ASN A 160 -11.02 -5.03 -19.01
N LYS A 161 -9.75 -4.73 -18.71
CA LYS A 161 -8.75 -4.56 -19.77
C LYS A 161 -8.42 -5.90 -20.44
N LEU A 162 -8.28 -6.96 -19.67
CA LEU A 162 -7.99 -8.31 -20.20
C LEU A 162 -9.15 -8.81 -21.07
N GLU A 163 -10.40 -8.66 -20.64
CA GLU A 163 -11.59 -9.02 -21.43
C GLU A 163 -11.65 -8.30 -22.77
N LYS A 164 -11.30 -7.00 -22.79
CA LYS A 164 -11.22 -6.23 -24.04
C LYS A 164 -10.11 -6.70 -24.97
N ILE A 165 -8.96 -7.12 -24.42
CA ILE A 165 -7.87 -7.68 -25.19
C ILE A 165 -8.30 -9.02 -25.79
N ASP A 166 -8.90 -9.91 -24.98
CA ASP A 166 -9.36 -11.24 -25.43
C ASP A 166 -10.43 -11.12 -26.54
N SER A 167 -11.36 -10.19 -26.39
CA SER A 167 -12.35 -9.90 -27.44
C SER A 167 -11.77 -9.27 -28.70
N SER A 168 -10.60 -8.63 -28.65
CA SER A 168 -9.90 -8.06 -29.81
C SER A 168 -8.97 -9.04 -30.49
N PHE A 169 -8.64 -10.15 -29.82
CA PHE A 169 -7.84 -11.27 -30.34
C PHE A 169 -8.70 -12.46 -30.82
N ILE A 170 -9.96 -12.24 -31.20
CA ILE A 170 -10.64 -13.21 -32.05
C ILE A 170 -9.93 -13.14 -33.40
N ILE A 171 -8.91 -13.97 -33.54
CA ILE A 171 -8.29 -14.26 -34.82
C ILE A 171 -9.37 -14.95 -35.65
N GLU A 172 -10.00 -14.21 -36.56
CA GLU A 172 -10.64 -14.78 -37.72
C GLU A 172 -9.55 -15.57 -38.42
N ASP A 173 -9.78 -16.87 -38.62
CA ASP A 173 -8.88 -17.80 -39.30
C ASP A 173 -7.75 -18.49 -38.49
N VAL A 174 -8.16 -19.30 -37.48
CA VAL A 174 -7.43 -20.54 -37.23
C VAL A 174 -8.29 -21.69 -37.77
N PRO A 175 -7.83 -22.43 -38.79
CA PRO A 175 -8.56 -23.60 -39.27
C PRO A 175 -8.72 -24.61 -38.13
N THR A 176 -9.95 -24.92 -37.78
CA THR A 176 -10.34 -25.82 -36.68
C THR A 176 -9.90 -27.28 -36.83
N SER A 177 -8.91 -27.59 -37.68
CA SER A 177 -8.59 -28.96 -38.03
C SER A 177 -7.62 -29.69 -37.11
N ASN A 178 -7.07 -29.12 -36.04
CA ASN A 178 -6.13 -29.88 -35.20
C ASN A 178 -6.04 -29.45 -33.71
N MET A 179 -7.12 -29.10 -33.05
CA MET A 179 -7.09 -29.03 -31.57
C MET A 179 -7.90 -30.17 -30.96
N ARG A 180 -7.24 -31.32 -30.73
CA ARG A 180 -7.69 -32.29 -29.74
C ARG A 180 -7.38 -31.72 -28.36
N LEU A 181 -8.40 -31.17 -27.71
CA LEU A 181 -8.39 -30.88 -26.27
C LEU A 181 -8.27 -32.19 -25.49
N SER A 182 -7.08 -32.51 -25.01
CA SER A 182 -6.93 -33.56 -24.00
C SER A 182 -7.54 -33.00 -22.70
N ARG A 183 -8.68 -33.60 -22.34
CA ARG A 183 -9.38 -33.38 -21.06
C ARG A 183 -8.42 -33.71 -19.91
N LEU A 184 -7.99 -32.72 -19.15
CA LEU A 184 -7.44 -32.93 -17.82
C LEU A 184 -8.58 -33.45 -16.91
N LYS A 185 -8.59 -34.75 -16.68
CA LYS A 185 -9.44 -35.40 -15.67
C LYS A 185 -8.82 -35.06 -14.29
N HIS A 186 -9.69 -34.62 -13.41
CA HIS A 186 -9.45 -34.52 -11.98
C HIS A 186 -8.89 -35.81 -11.37
N ARG A 187 -7.85 -35.66 -10.57
CA ARG A 187 -7.61 -36.43 -9.34
C ARG A 187 -7.06 -35.52 -8.27
#